data_c9ac81ae2dfa55a82823c6270780afdd
#
_entry.id   c9ac81ae2dfa55a82823c6270780afdd
#
_cell.length_a   1.000
_cell.length_b   1.000
_cell.length_c   1.000
_cell.angle_alpha   90.00
_cell.angle_beta   90.00
_cell.angle_gamma   90.00
#
_symmetry.space_group_name_H-M   'P 1'
#
loop_
_entity.id
_entity.type
_entity.pdbx_description
1 polymer ?
#
loop_
_entity_poly.entity_id
_entity_poly.type
_entity_poly.pdbx_seq_one_letter_code
_entity_poly.pdbx_strand_id
1 'polypeptide(L)'
;ARDLTVALLKDWLVTYKFKDWNIHSSTGLPVSLAEKQERAEDIANKLSNNSIWHSHGRAIGIHTLTSVLKLKIEDYSHNVDLRNKIREYNDLICEHIIRIGASAFIHSRIFF
;
A
#
# COMPACT_ATOMS: atom_id res chain seq x y z
N ALA A 1 18.48 2.34 7.69
CA ALA A 1 17.62 1.92 6.61
C ALA A 1 16.20 1.57 7.09
N ARG A 2 16.07 0.71 8.10
CA ARG A 2 14.75 0.35 8.64
C ARG A 2 13.99 1.56 9.20
N ASP A 3 14.68 2.40 9.98
CA ASP A 3 14.04 3.57 10.61
C ASP A 3 13.58 4.59 9.59
N LEU A 4 14.34 4.80 8.54
CA LEU A 4 13.96 5.70 7.44
C LEU A 4 12.74 5.13 6.71
N THR A 5 12.72 3.85 6.42
CA THR A 5 11.60 3.19 5.74
C THR A 5 10.31 3.29 6.58
N VAL A 6 10.40 3.03 7.88
CA VAL A 6 9.26 3.16 8.79
C VAL A 6 8.75 4.60 8.85
N ALA A 7 9.66 5.58 8.94
CA ALA A 7 9.29 7.00 8.98
C ALA A 7 8.61 7.45 7.69
N LEU A 8 9.11 7.06 6.53
CA LEU A 8 8.51 7.39 5.24
C LEU A 8 7.13 6.75 5.07
N LEU A 9 7.00 5.48 5.42
CA LEU A 9 5.73 4.77 5.32
C LEU A 9 4.68 5.36 6.26
N LYS A 10 5.07 5.69 7.48
CA LYS A 10 4.20 6.37 8.45
C LYS A 10 3.69 7.70 7.89
N ASP A 11 4.57 8.52 7.34
CA ASP A 11 4.22 9.80 6.76
C ASP A 11 3.26 9.64 5.58
N TRP A 12 3.51 8.70 4.69
CA TRP A 12 2.66 8.42 3.54
C TRP A 12 1.28 7.90 3.95
N LEU A 13 1.21 7.03 4.94
CA LEU A 13 -0.07 6.52 5.44
C LEU A 13 -0.93 7.65 6.00
N VAL A 14 -0.35 8.54 6.79
CA VAL A 14 -1.07 9.68 7.37
C VAL A 14 -1.51 10.66 6.27
N THR A 15 -0.60 10.99 5.36
CA THR A 15 -0.84 12.02 4.33
C THR A 15 -1.83 11.56 3.28
N TYR A 16 -1.78 10.30 2.86
CA TYR A 16 -2.55 9.80 1.72
C TYR A 16 -3.60 8.77 2.11
N LYS A 17 -3.21 7.68 2.76
CA LYS A 17 -4.12 6.57 3.05
C LYS A 17 -5.20 6.96 4.05
N PHE A 18 -4.84 7.69 5.09
CA PHE A 18 -5.75 8.10 6.16
C PHE A 18 -6.29 9.51 5.98
N LYS A 19 -6.06 10.11 4.84
CA LYS A 19 -6.51 11.47 4.54
C LYS A 19 -8.00 11.68 4.81
N ASP A 20 -8.83 10.75 4.37
CA ASP A 20 -10.28 10.83 4.48
C ASP A 20 -10.85 10.04 5.67
N TRP A 21 -9.98 9.49 6.51
CA TRP A 21 -10.39 8.76 7.71
C TRP A 21 -10.63 9.75 8.84
N ASN A 22 -11.86 10.26 8.91
CA ASN A 22 -12.23 11.30 9.87
C ASN A 22 -13.14 10.79 10.99
N ILE A 23 -13.75 9.62 10.82
CA ILE A 23 -14.70 9.03 11.76
C ILE A 23 -14.37 7.54 11.91
N HIS A 24 -14.35 7.06 13.16
CA HIS A 24 -14.22 5.64 13.46
C HIS A 24 -15.46 4.88 12.98
N SER A 25 -15.27 3.86 12.15
CA SER A 25 -16.38 3.06 11.63
C SER A 25 -17.10 2.23 12.70
N SER A 26 -16.40 1.88 13.77
CA SER A 26 -16.96 1.08 14.86
C SER A 26 -17.71 1.89 15.92
N THR A 27 -17.28 3.13 16.19
CA THR A 27 -17.80 3.94 17.29
C THR A 27 -18.47 5.24 16.85
N GLY A 28 -18.25 5.67 15.61
CA GLY A 28 -18.73 6.95 15.10
C GLY A 28 -18.03 8.17 15.66
N LEU A 29 -16.99 7.99 16.48
CA LEU A 29 -16.25 9.09 17.08
C LEU A 29 -15.26 9.70 16.09
N PRO A 30 -14.93 11.01 16.23
CA PRO A 30 -13.95 11.65 15.37
C PRO A 30 -12.56 11.03 15.52
N VAL A 31 -11.81 10.98 14.41
CA VAL A 31 -10.43 10.52 14.38
C VAL A 31 -9.50 11.74 14.43
N SER A 32 -8.60 11.78 15.42
CA SER A 32 -7.60 12.84 15.54
C SER A 32 -6.35 12.53 14.71
N LEU A 33 -5.54 13.58 14.48
CA LEU A 33 -4.24 13.40 13.80
C LEU A 33 -3.33 12.46 14.60
N ALA A 34 -3.34 12.56 15.93
CA ALA A 34 -2.55 11.69 16.79
C ALA A 34 -2.93 10.21 16.60
N GLU A 35 -4.21 9.91 16.47
CA GLU A 35 -4.72 8.55 16.22
C GLU A 35 -4.25 8.04 14.84
N LYS A 36 -4.28 8.89 13.83
CA LYS A 36 -3.77 8.54 12.50
C LYS A 36 -2.29 8.23 12.54
N GLN A 37 -1.50 9.02 13.24
CA GLN A 37 -0.06 8.82 13.40
C GLN A 37 0.26 7.53 14.16
N GLU A 38 -0.44 7.26 15.25
CA GLU A 38 -0.29 6.04 16.03
C GLU A 38 -0.62 4.80 15.18
N ARG A 39 -1.72 4.87 14.47
CA ARG A 39 -2.15 3.79 13.57
C ARG A 39 -1.14 3.54 12.45
N ALA A 40 -0.63 4.61 11.86
CA ALA A 40 0.37 4.52 10.79
C ALA A 40 1.68 3.92 11.31
N GLU A 41 2.12 4.29 12.50
CA GLU A 41 3.30 3.74 13.13
C GLU A 41 3.16 2.24 13.41
N ASP A 42 2.01 1.81 13.93
CA ASP A 42 1.72 0.40 14.17
C ASP A 42 1.80 -0.41 12.87
N ILE A 43 1.16 0.07 11.82
CA ILE A 43 1.18 -0.58 10.51
C ILE A 43 2.59 -0.64 9.94
N ALA A 44 3.33 0.48 9.99
CA ALA A 44 4.68 0.53 9.46
C ALA A 44 5.62 -0.42 10.20
N ASN A 45 5.51 -0.50 11.53
CA ASN A 45 6.29 -1.43 12.33
C ASN A 45 5.94 -2.88 12.02
N LYS A 46 4.68 -3.21 11.86
CA LYS A 46 4.24 -4.56 11.48
C LYS A 46 4.75 -4.95 10.10
N LEU A 47 4.66 -4.06 9.12
CA LEU A 47 5.16 -4.33 7.78
C LEU A 47 6.68 -4.51 7.73
N SER A 48 7.41 -3.82 8.60
CA SER A 48 8.86 -3.91 8.68
C SER A 48 9.36 -5.10 9.51
N ASN A 49 8.48 -5.78 10.22
CA ASN A 49 8.85 -6.88 11.11
C ASN A 49 8.86 -8.22 10.36
N ASN A 50 10.05 -8.65 9.96
CA ASN A 50 10.24 -9.89 9.20
C ASN A 50 9.79 -11.14 9.94
N SER A 51 9.77 -11.13 11.28
CA SER A 51 9.34 -12.28 12.07
C SER A 51 7.85 -12.57 11.93
N ILE A 52 7.05 -11.56 11.63
CA ILE A 52 5.61 -11.73 11.38
C ILE A 52 5.37 -12.40 10.02
N TRP A 53 6.19 -12.07 9.02
CA TRP A 53 6.00 -12.54 7.64
C TRP A 53 6.80 -13.79 7.29
N HIS A 54 7.71 -14.22 8.16
CA HIS A 54 8.55 -15.42 8.05
C HIS A 54 9.51 -15.46 6.85
N SER A 55 9.41 -14.52 5.89
CA SER A 55 10.28 -14.50 4.72
C SER A 55 10.24 -13.13 4.04
N HIS A 56 11.40 -12.64 3.60
CA HIS A 56 11.52 -11.39 2.85
C HIS A 56 10.92 -11.45 1.45
N GLY A 57 10.93 -12.63 0.84
CA GLY A 57 10.44 -12.82 -0.52
C GLY A 57 8.95 -13.12 -0.62
N ARG A 58 8.25 -13.20 0.50
CA ARG A 58 6.84 -13.58 0.51
C ARG A 58 5.95 -12.37 0.27
N ALA A 59 5.07 -12.47 -0.72
CA ALA A 59 4.09 -11.43 -0.99
C ALA A 59 3.07 -11.33 0.15
N ILE A 60 2.70 -10.10 0.51
CA ILE A 60 1.65 -9.82 1.49
C ILE A 60 0.34 -9.68 0.71
N GLY A 61 -0.58 -10.62 0.92
CA GLY A 61 -1.86 -10.64 0.21
C GLY A 61 -2.90 -9.70 0.81
N ILE A 62 -3.98 -9.49 0.07
CA ILE A 62 -5.10 -8.63 0.49
C ILE A 62 -5.73 -9.11 1.80
N HIS A 63 -5.83 -10.42 2.01
CA HIS A 63 -6.38 -10.98 3.24
C HIS A 63 -5.58 -10.55 4.47
N THR A 64 -4.26 -10.58 4.39
CA THR A 64 -3.38 -10.14 5.47
C THR A 64 -3.50 -8.64 5.70
N LEU A 65 -3.53 -7.85 4.64
CA LEU A 65 -3.68 -6.39 4.74
C LEU A 65 -4.99 -5.99 5.41
N THR A 66 -6.06 -6.71 5.13
CA THR A 66 -7.39 -6.40 5.69
C THR A 66 -7.61 -6.97 7.08
N SER A 67 -7.14 -8.18 7.37
CA SER A 67 -7.41 -8.85 8.66
C SER A 67 -6.36 -8.57 9.73
N VAL A 68 -5.09 -8.55 9.39
CA VAL A 68 -4.00 -8.31 10.35
C VAL A 68 -3.72 -6.83 10.51
N LEU A 69 -3.55 -6.10 9.41
CA LEU A 69 -3.27 -4.67 9.42
C LEU A 69 -4.53 -3.82 9.45
N LYS A 70 -5.69 -4.43 9.21
CA LYS A 70 -7.00 -3.77 9.22
C LYS A 70 -7.06 -2.54 8.31
N LEU A 71 -6.39 -2.61 7.17
CA LEU A 71 -6.46 -1.59 6.14
C LEU A 71 -7.71 -1.78 5.29
N LYS A 72 -8.33 -0.68 4.91
CA LYS A 72 -9.42 -0.71 3.94
C LYS A 72 -8.83 -0.80 2.54
N ILE A 73 -9.06 -1.93 1.87
CA ILE A 73 -8.53 -2.21 0.53
C ILE A 73 -9.70 -2.46 -0.40
N GLU A 74 -9.68 -1.84 -1.55
CA GLU A 74 -10.63 -2.14 -2.63
C GLU A 74 -10.14 -3.37 -3.39
N ASP A 75 -10.97 -4.41 -3.40
CA ASP A 75 -10.69 -5.63 -4.15
C ASP A 75 -11.37 -5.54 -5.51
N TYR A 76 -10.58 -5.33 -6.56
CA TYR A 76 -11.10 -5.24 -7.92
C TYR A 76 -11.14 -6.59 -8.64
N SER A 77 -10.84 -7.70 -7.97
CA SER A 77 -10.79 -9.03 -8.60
C SER A 77 -12.13 -9.45 -9.22
N HIS A 78 -13.24 -8.92 -8.72
CA HIS A 78 -14.58 -9.17 -9.24
C HIS A 78 -14.99 -8.22 -10.37
N ASN A 79 -14.25 -7.14 -10.58
CA ASN A 79 -14.47 -6.22 -11.69
C ASN A 79 -13.58 -6.62 -12.86
N VAL A 80 -14.13 -7.42 -13.77
CA VAL A 80 -13.37 -8.02 -14.89
C VAL A 80 -12.75 -6.95 -15.78
N ASP A 81 -13.48 -5.89 -16.10
CA ASP A 81 -12.97 -4.82 -16.97
C ASP A 81 -11.78 -4.10 -16.34
N LEU A 82 -11.91 -3.69 -15.07
CA LEU A 82 -10.84 -3.01 -14.36
C LEU A 82 -9.64 -3.93 -14.17
N ARG A 83 -9.87 -5.18 -13.80
CA ARG A 83 -8.81 -6.18 -13.63
C ARG A 83 -8.05 -6.39 -14.92
N ASN A 84 -8.73 -6.53 -16.04
CA ASN A 84 -8.11 -6.73 -17.35
C ASN A 84 -7.30 -5.49 -17.78
N LYS A 85 -7.83 -4.29 -17.57
CA LYS A 85 -7.12 -3.05 -17.88
C LYS A 85 -5.85 -2.88 -17.05
N ILE A 86 -5.90 -3.20 -15.75
CA ILE A 86 -4.72 -3.15 -14.88
C ILE A 86 -3.68 -4.17 -15.33
N ARG A 87 -4.11 -5.39 -15.68
CA ARG A 87 -3.23 -6.43 -16.19
C ARG A 87 -2.57 -6.02 -17.50
N GLU A 88 -3.34 -5.51 -18.46
CA GLU A 88 -2.82 -5.02 -19.73
C GLU A 88 -1.79 -3.90 -19.54
N TYR A 89 -2.10 -2.95 -18.66
CA TYR A 89 -1.19 -1.85 -18.34
C TYR A 89 0.11 -2.37 -17.71
N ASN A 90 0.00 -3.31 -16.76
CA ASN A 90 1.16 -3.92 -16.13
C ASN A 90 2.02 -4.66 -17.15
N ASP A 91 1.41 -5.44 -18.05
CA ASP A 91 2.13 -6.18 -19.09
C ASP A 91 2.85 -5.23 -20.05
N LEU A 92 2.21 -4.13 -20.43
CA LEU A 92 2.80 -3.11 -21.29
C LEU A 92 4.00 -2.45 -20.63
N ILE A 93 3.90 -2.09 -19.36
CA ILE A 93 5.00 -1.46 -18.60
C ILE A 93 6.14 -2.45 -18.41
N CYS A 94 5.86 -3.70 -18.07
CA CYS A 94 6.89 -4.74 -17.90
C CYS A 94 7.63 -4.99 -19.22
N GLU A 95 6.92 -5.06 -20.33
CA GLU A 95 7.53 -5.20 -21.66
C GLU A 95 8.43 -4.01 -21.98
N HIS A 96 7.99 -2.80 -21.68
CA HIS A 96 8.79 -1.60 -21.88
C HIS A 96 10.07 -1.61 -21.05
N ILE A 97 9.98 -2.00 -19.77
CA ILE A 97 11.12 -2.10 -18.86
C ILE A 97 12.14 -3.10 -19.39
N ILE A 98 11.70 -4.25 -19.85
CA ILE A 98 12.57 -5.27 -20.44
C ILE A 98 13.26 -4.72 -21.70
N ARG A 99 12.52 -4.04 -22.55
CA ARG A 99 13.02 -3.48 -23.82
C ARG A 99 14.11 -2.43 -23.60
N ILE A 100 13.96 -1.57 -22.61
CA ILE A 100 14.94 -0.52 -22.30
C ILE A 100 16.05 -0.99 -21.34
N GLY A 101 15.94 -2.21 -20.78
CA GLY A 101 16.92 -2.78 -19.86
C GLY A 101 16.97 -2.09 -18.50
N ALA A 102 15.91 -1.42 -18.08
CA ALA A 102 15.86 -0.74 -16.79
C ALA A 102 15.62 -1.71 -15.64
N SER A 103 16.24 -1.46 -14.48
CA SER A 103 16.00 -2.22 -13.25
C SER A 103 14.83 -1.66 -12.44
N ALA A 104 14.47 -0.38 -12.67
CA ALA A 104 13.32 0.28 -12.05
C ALA A 104 12.71 1.27 -13.04
N PHE A 105 11.43 1.51 -12.92
CA PHE A 105 10.70 2.41 -13.80
C PHE A 105 9.60 3.14 -13.04
N ILE A 106 9.59 4.46 -13.17
CA ILE A 106 8.55 5.33 -12.63
C ILE A 106 7.88 6.03 -13.80
N HIS A 107 6.56 5.95 -13.84
CA HIS A 107 5.76 6.46 -14.94
C HIS A 107 4.68 7.40 -14.44
N SER A 108 4.47 8.50 -15.16
CA SER A 108 3.38 9.43 -14.90
C SER A 108 2.80 9.93 -16.22
N ARG A 109 1.67 10.64 -16.13
CA ARG A 109 1.02 11.23 -17.32
C ARG A 109 1.93 12.20 -18.08
N ILE A 110 2.92 12.78 -17.40
CA ILE A 110 3.82 13.78 -17.99
C ILE A 110 4.98 13.12 -18.74
N PHE A 111 5.46 11.96 -18.27
CA PHE A 111 6.68 11.33 -18.76
C PHE A 111 6.46 10.11 -19.66
N PHE A 112 5.22 9.78 -19.93
CA PHE A 112 4.89 8.67 -20.82
C PHE A 112 4.08 9.13 -22.06
#